data_ce990d6190cb8c3db65839ac5c2ea967
#
_entry.id   ce990d6190cb8c3db65839ac5c2ea967
#
_cell.length_a   1.000
_cell.length_b   1.000
_cell.length_c   1.000
_cell.angle_alpha   90.00
_cell.angle_beta   90.00
_cell.angle_gamma   90.00
#
_symmetry.space_group_name_H-M   'P 1'
#
loop_
_entity.id
_entity.type
_entity.pdbx_description
1 polymer ?
#
loop_
_entity_poly.entity_id
_entity_poly.type
_entity_poly.pdbx_seq_one_letter_code
_entity_poly.pdbx_strand_id
1 'polypeptide(L)'
;MPAHASSAPDRLLDLNDLLRELVSQGYLTQATAEQCLTIRRSAVNNQQHPLEFIASQQLDDLRHPGRKLELEHLTVWLAALANQPYLRIDPLKIDVAAVTPLMSYAFAQRHKILAVAVDKDAVTIASAQPFVHKWESDLAHVLKRPIKRVVANPGDIQRFTVEFFRLAKSVSGANSIDQKLGNFGNFEQLLKLGASDQEPDANDSHIVNIVDWLFQYAFQQRASDIHIEPRREQGSVRFRIDGVLHTVYQFPPQVTMAIVSRLKSLGRMNIAEKRKPQDGRVKTKTPDGGEVELRLSTLPTAFGEKMVM
;
A
#
# COMPACT_ATOMS: atom_id res chain seq x y z
N MET A 1 18.69 -23.45 20.53
CA MET A 1 19.22 -23.68 19.18
C MET A 1 18.07 -23.64 18.21
N PRO A 2 17.95 -22.66 17.29
CA PRO A 2 16.93 -22.70 16.28
C PRO A 2 17.29 -23.77 15.27
N ALA A 3 16.32 -24.65 15.00
CA ALA A 3 16.43 -25.70 14.00
C ALA A 3 16.69 -25.06 12.63
N HIS A 4 17.82 -25.36 12.00
CA HIS A 4 18.02 -25.11 10.58
C HIS A 4 16.98 -25.93 9.82
N ALA A 5 15.90 -25.25 9.40
CA ALA A 5 14.99 -25.81 8.42
C ALA A 5 15.83 -26.07 7.16
N SER A 6 15.93 -27.34 6.77
CA SER A 6 16.48 -27.79 5.48
C SER A 6 15.76 -27.01 4.40
N SER A 7 16.41 -26.00 3.81
CA SER A 7 15.82 -25.22 2.73
C SER A 7 15.82 -26.09 1.49
N ALA A 8 14.65 -26.53 1.09
CA ALA A 8 14.44 -27.03 -0.26
C ALA A 8 14.95 -25.97 -1.27
N PRO A 9 15.53 -26.38 -2.41
CA PRO A 9 16.05 -25.42 -3.38
C PRO A 9 14.95 -24.47 -3.84
N ASP A 10 15.30 -23.20 -4.04
CA ASP A 10 14.39 -22.18 -4.57
C ASP A 10 13.70 -22.67 -5.84
N ARG A 11 12.38 -22.64 -5.84
CA ARG A 11 11.55 -23.01 -6.98
C ARG A 11 10.53 -21.93 -7.26
N LEU A 12 10.57 -21.34 -8.46
CA LEU A 12 9.50 -20.49 -8.94
C LEU A 12 8.25 -21.33 -9.22
N LEU A 13 7.09 -20.76 -9.01
CA LEU A 13 5.84 -21.39 -9.38
C LEU A 13 5.78 -21.57 -10.90
N ASP A 14 5.66 -22.81 -11.31
CA ASP A 14 5.43 -23.19 -12.70
C ASP A 14 3.96 -23.52 -12.95
N LEU A 15 3.44 -23.07 -14.09
CA LEU A 15 2.04 -23.29 -14.47
C LEU A 15 1.69 -24.78 -14.62
N ASN A 16 2.60 -25.56 -15.21
CA ASN A 16 2.40 -27.01 -15.36
C ASN A 16 2.25 -27.70 -14.01
N ASP A 17 3.15 -27.38 -13.07
CA ASP A 17 3.13 -27.98 -11.75
C ASP A 17 1.83 -27.63 -11.01
N LEU A 18 1.39 -26.37 -11.09
CA LEU A 18 0.14 -25.94 -10.46
C LEU A 18 -1.09 -26.60 -11.08
N LEU A 19 -1.15 -26.70 -12.41
CA LEU A 19 -2.27 -27.36 -13.09
C LEU A 19 -2.31 -28.86 -12.77
N ARG A 20 -1.17 -29.55 -12.71
CA ARG A 20 -1.09 -30.95 -12.29
C ARG A 20 -1.60 -31.12 -10.87
N GLU A 21 -1.23 -30.22 -9.96
CA GLU A 21 -1.67 -30.28 -8.57
C GLU A 21 -3.18 -30.03 -8.46
N LEU A 22 -3.73 -29.05 -9.20
CA LEU A 22 -5.17 -28.80 -9.25
C LEU A 22 -5.96 -30.00 -9.82
N VAL A 23 -5.41 -30.69 -10.82
CA VAL A 23 -6.00 -31.93 -11.36
C VAL A 23 -5.93 -33.05 -10.34
N SER A 24 -4.76 -33.27 -9.70
CA SER A 24 -4.56 -34.33 -8.71
C SER A 24 -5.52 -34.22 -7.51
N GLN A 25 -5.82 -32.95 -7.13
CA GLN A 25 -6.75 -32.64 -6.05
C GLN A 25 -8.22 -32.53 -6.50
N GLY A 26 -8.52 -32.76 -7.77
CA GLY A 26 -9.87 -32.81 -8.31
C GLY A 26 -10.55 -31.45 -8.52
N TYR A 27 -9.79 -30.37 -8.61
CA TYR A 27 -10.32 -29.03 -8.96
C TYR A 27 -10.57 -28.87 -10.47
N LEU A 28 -9.76 -29.54 -11.30
CA LEU A 28 -9.81 -29.47 -12.76
C LEU A 28 -9.75 -30.85 -13.39
N THR A 29 -10.24 -30.98 -14.63
CA THR A 29 -9.98 -32.16 -15.46
C THR A 29 -8.62 -32.04 -16.15
N GLN A 30 -8.06 -33.18 -16.55
CA GLN A 30 -6.82 -33.23 -17.35
C GLN A 30 -6.97 -32.46 -18.68
N ALA A 31 -8.12 -32.61 -19.36
CA ALA A 31 -8.40 -31.90 -20.60
C ALA A 31 -8.40 -30.37 -20.44
N THR A 32 -9.00 -29.86 -19.36
CA THR A 32 -9.00 -28.43 -19.07
C THR A 32 -7.58 -27.89 -18.78
N ALA A 33 -6.76 -28.66 -18.06
CA ALA A 33 -5.38 -28.30 -17.80
C ALA A 33 -4.54 -28.21 -19.09
N GLU A 34 -4.70 -29.16 -20.02
CA GLU A 34 -4.03 -29.17 -21.30
C GLU A 34 -4.45 -28.00 -22.21
N GLN A 35 -5.74 -27.62 -22.17
CA GLN A 35 -6.22 -26.42 -22.86
C GLN A 35 -5.55 -25.15 -22.32
N CYS A 36 -5.45 -25.01 -20.99
CA CYS A 36 -4.77 -23.87 -20.36
C CYS A 36 -3.31 -23.77 -20.79
N LEU A 37 -2.58 -24.88 -20.87
CA LEU A 37 -1.19 -24.89 -21.33
C LEU A 37 -1.07 -24.48 -22.79
N THR A 38 -2.01 -24.89 -23.65
CA THR A 38 -2.03 -24.51 -25.05
C THR A 38 -2.27 -23.02 -25.23
N ILE A 39 -3.23 -22.43 -24.48
CA ILE A 39 -3.50 -20.99 -24.48
C ILE A 39 -2.27 -20.20 -24.00
N ARG A 40 -1.59 -20.64 -22.94
CA ARG A 40 -0.40 -19.97 -22.41
C ARG A 40 0.74 -19.93 -23.41
N ARG A 41 0.97 -21.00 -24.15
CA ARG A 41 2.02 -21.08 -25.18
C ARG A 41 1.77 -20.12 -26.34
N SER A 42 0.52 -19.83 -26.68
CA SER A 42 0.13 -18.89 -27.72
C SER A 42 0.07 -17.43 -27.27
N ALA A 43 0.10 -17.17 -25.95
CA ALA A 43 0.03 -15.82 -25.42
C ALA A 43 1.35 -15.07 -25.56
N VAL A 44 1.32 -13.88 -26.15
CA VAL A 44 2.49 -13.00 -26.36
C VAL A 44 3.11 -12.50 -25.05
N ASN A 45 2.36 -12.49 -23.95
CA ASN A 45 2.76 -11.92 -22.67
C ASN A 45 2.92 -13.00 -21.59
N ASN A 46 4.11 -13.60 -21.51
CA ASN A 46 4.41 -14.72 -20.60
C ASN A 46 4.83 -14.29 -19.17
N GLN A 47 4.66 -13.00 -18.81
CA GLN A 47 5.12 -12.46 -17.51
C GLN A 47 4.06 -12.49 -16.40
N GLN A 48 2.81 -12.81 -16.72
CA GLN A 48 1.73 -12.88 -15.75
C GLN A 48 1.97 -14.01 -14.73
N HIS A 49 1.64 -13.76 -13.46
CA HIS A 49 1.74 -14.77 -12.42
C HIS A 49 0.86 -16.00 -12.76
N PRO A 50 1.32 -17.25 -12.55
CA PRO A 50 0.56 -18.44 -12.91
C PRO A 50 -0.86 -18.49 -12.34
N LEU A 51 -1.07 -18.08 -11.07
CA LEU A 51 -2.40 -18.01 -10.47
C LEU A 51 -3.31 -16.98 -11.15
N GLU A 52 -2.78 -15.82 -11.52
CA GLU A 52 -3.55 -14.80 -12.25
C GLU A 52 -3.96 -15.30 -13.62
N PHE A 53 -3.06 -16.02 -14.28
CA PHE A 53 -3.38 -16.65 -15.55
C PHE A 53 -4.51 -17.68 -15.44
N ILE A 54 -4.44 -18.62 -14.45
CA ILE A 54 -5.49 -19.60 -14.21
C ILE A 54 -6.83 -18.90 -13.91
N ALA A 55 -6.82 -17.92 -13.01
CA ALA A 55 -8.01 -17.17 -12.66
C ALA A 55 -8.65 -16.43 -13.85
N SER A 56 -7.82 -15.89 -14.76
CA SER A 56 -8.31 -15.18 -15.95
C SER A 56 -9.04 -16.09 -16.93
N GLN A 57 -8.80 -17.40 -16.88
CA GLN A 57 -9.50 -18.40 -17.72
C GLN A 57 -10.93 -18.69 -17.25
N GLN A 58 -11.34 -18.18 -16.08
CA GLN A 58 -12.71 -18.35 -15.52
C GLN A 58 -13.17 -19.81 -15.47
N LEU A 59 -12.26 -20.72 -15.08
CA LEU A 59 -12.51 -22.16 -15.04
C LEU A 59 -13.49 -22.53 -13.91
N ASP A 60 -14.29 -23.56 -14.15
CA ASP A 60 -15.19 -24.08 -13.13
C ASP A 60 -14.42 -24.88 -12.06
N ASP A 61 -14.77 -24.66 -10.81
CA ASP A 61 -14.28 -25.45 -9.69
C ASP A 61 -15.08 -26.75 -9.59
N LEU A 62 -14.48 -27.87 -9.95
CA LEU A 62 -15.15 -29.17 -9.93
C LEU A 62 -15.48 -29.67 -8.50
N ARG A 63 -14.77 -29.16 -7.49
CA ARG A 63 -15.04 -29.51 -6.08
C ARG A 63 -16.20 -28.71 -5.50
N HIS A 64 -16.47 -27.52 -6.06
CA HIS A 64 -17.56 -26.64 -5.65
C HIS A 64 -18.41 -26.23 -6.84
N PRO A 65 -19.35 -27.09 -7.29
CA PRO A 65 -20.17 -26.80 -8.46
C PRO A 65 -20.86 -25.42 -8.40
N GLY A 66 -20.78 -24.68 -9.52
CA GLY A 66 -21.33 -23.34 -9.62
C GLY A 66 -20.37 -22.21 -9.18
N ARG A 67 -19.14 -22.54 -8.77
CA ARG A 67 -18.08 -21.57 -8.49
C ARG A 67 -17.00 -21.61 -9.56
N LYS A 68 -16.33 -20.46 -9.75
CA LYS A 68 -15.13 -20.33 -10.58
C LYS A 68 -13.87 -20.41 -9.72
N LEU A 69 -12.75 -20.81 -10.31
CA LEU A 69 -11.43 -20.73 -9.69
C LEU A 69 -10.94 -19.28 -9.73
N GLU A 70 -11.44 -18.48 -8.80
CA GLU A 70 -11.04 -17.08 -8.62
C GLU A 70 -9.64 -16.98 -8.01
N LEU A 71 -8.96 -15.85 -8.27
CA LEU A 71 -7.59 -15.62 -7.82
C LEU A 71 -7.44 -15.73 -6.29
N GLU A 72 -8.41 -15.23 -5.55
CA GLU A 72 -8.43 -15.32 -4.08
C GLU A 72 -8.47 -16.77 -3.60
N HIS A 73 -9.36 -17.57 -4.18
CA HIS A 73 -9.49 -19.00 -3.86
C HIS A 73 -8.20 -19.78 -4.20
N LEU A 74 -7.63 -19.51 -5.38
CA LEU A 74 -6.34 -20.10 -5.79
C LEU A 74 -5.18 -19.68 -4.86
N THR A 75 -5.22 -18.47 -4.31
CA THR A 75 -4.19 -18.00 -3.37
C THR A 75 -4.29 -18.71 -2.02
N VAL A 76 -5.51 -18.90 -1.51
CA VAL A 76 -5.77 -19.70 -0.29
C VAL A 76 -5.31 -21.14 -0.50
N TRP A 77 -5.64 -21.73 -1.64
CA TRP A 77 -5.20 -23.07 -2.01
C TRP A 77 -3.66 -23.18 -2.08
N LEU A 78 -2.99 -22.20 -2.68
CA LEU A 78 -1.51 -22.16 -2.74
C LEU A 78 -0.88 -22.05 -1.35
N ALA A 79 -1.48 -21.27 -0.46
CA ALA A 79 -1.02 -21.13 0.91
C ALA A 79 -1.07 -22.46 1.66
N ALA A 80 -2.17 -23.22 1.50
CA ALA A 80 -2.31 -24.55 2.06
C ALA A 80 -1.28 -25.53 1.45
N LEU A 81 -1.08 -25.50 0.13
CA LEU A 81 -0.09 -26.33 -0.57
C LEU A 81 1.34 -26.05 -0.08
N ALA A 82 1.65 -24.80 0.22
CA ALA A 82 2.97 -24.38 0.72
C ALA A 82 3.11 -24.53 2.24
N ASN A 83 2.09 -24.95 2.95
CA ASN A 83 2.03 -24.99 4.41
C ASN A 83 2.44 -23.64 5.04
N GLN A 84 1.96 -22.54 4.47
CA GLN A 84 2.16 -21.18 4.95
C GLN A 84 0.81 -20.50 5.21
N PRO A 85 0.73 -19.57 6.18
CA PRO A 85 -0.51 -18.84 6.42
C PRO A 85 -0.91 -18.00 5.20
N TYR A 86 -2.20 -18.01 4.88
CA TYR A 86 -2.78 -17.08 3.93
C TYR A 86 -3.04 -15.73 4.61
N LEU A 87 -2.76 -14.63 3.90
CA LEU A 87 -3.08 -13.28 4.32
C LEU A 87 -3.80 -12.54 3.18
N ARG A 88 -5.02 -12.11 3.45
CA ARG A 88 -5.66 -11.07 2.63
C ARG A 88 -5.10 -9.72 3.05
N ILE A 89 -4.44 -9.04 2.12
CA ILE A 89 -3.85 -7.73 2.40
C ILE A 89 -4.98 -6.72 2.61
N ASP A 90 -5.07 -6.20 3.84
CA ASP A 90 -5.96 -5.10 4.21
C ASP A 90 -5.10 -3.86 4.47
N PRO A 91 -5.06 -2.91 3.52
CA PRO A 91 -4.18 -1.75 3.64
C PRO A 91 -4.51 -0.84 4.83
N LEU A 92 -5.74 -0.90 5.36
CA LEU A 92 -6.14 -0.16 6.56
C LEU A 92 -5.49 -0.70 7.85
N LYS A 93 -4.99 -1.93 7.82
CA LYS A 93 -4.33 -2.58 8.96
C LYS A 93 -2.81 -2.52 8.88
N ILE A 94 -2.25 -1.98 7.80
CA ILE A 94 -0.81 -1.91 7.57
C ILE A 94 -0.31 -0.52 7.91
N ASP A 95 0.64 -0.45 8.84
CA ASP A 95 1.39 0.78 9.09
C ASP A 95 2.43 0.99 8.00
N VAL A 96 2.05 1.73 6.95
CA VAL A 96 2.89 1.99 5.78
C VAL A 96 4.20 2.67 6.16
N ALA A 97 4.18 3.57 7.15
CA ALA A 97 5.38 4.27 7.61
C ALA A 97 6.37 3.31 8.31
N ALA A 98 5.86 2.30 9.01
CA ALA A 98 6.69 1.30 9.68
C ALA A 98 7.24 0.21 8.73
N VAL A 99 6.48 -0.17 7.69
CA VAL A 99 6.88 -1.30 6.82
C VAL A 99 7.73 -0.90 5.62
N THR A 100 7.57 0.31 5.09
CA THR A 100 8.31 0.74 3.88
C THR A 100 9.81 0.94 4.09
N PRO A 101 10.34 1.34 5.28
CA PRO A 101 11.78 1.44 5.49
C PRO A 101 12.49 0.09 5.60
N LEU A 102 11.75 -1.02 5.75
CA LEU A 102 12.34 -2.35 5.99
C LEU A 102 13.09 -2.90 4.78
N MET A 103 12.75 -2.46 3.57
CA MET A 103 13.42 -2.86 2.33
C MET A 103 13.30 -1.76 1.27
N SER A 104 14.14 -1.78 0.24
CA SER A 104 14.00 -0.86 -0.88
C SER A 104 12.87 -1.28 -1.84
N TYR A 105 12.29 -0.30 -2.54
CA TYR A 105 11.30 -0.56 -3.60
C TYR A 105 11.82 -1.57 -4.64
N ALA A 106 13.07 -1.39 -5.09
CA ALA A 106 13.68 -2.28 -6.07
C ALA A 106 13.81 -3.73 -5.58
N PHE A 107 14.10 -3.93 -4.28
CA PHE A 107 14.15 -5.24 -3.67
C PHE A 107 12.76 -5.87 -3.59
N ALA A 108 11.78 -5.14 -3.07
CA ALA A 108 10.38 -5.59 -2.98
C ALA A 108 9.83 -6.01 -4.36
N GLN A 109 10.07 -5.18 -5.38
CA GLN A 109 9.61 -5.42 -6.75
C GLN A 109 10.31 -6.62 -7.39
N ARG A 110 11.63 -6.73 -7.22
CA ARG A 110 12.42 -7.86 -7.77
C ARG A 110 11.95 -9.19 -7.23
N HIS A 111 11.69 -9.27 -5.93
CA HIS A 111 11.33 -10.51 -5.26
C HIS A 111 9.81 -10.72 -5.16
N LYS A 112 9.00 -9.75 -5.64
CA LYS A 112 7.53 -9.77 -5.57
C LYS A 112 7.03 -10.06 -4.16
N ILE A 113 7.56 -9.30 -3.20
CA ILE A 113 7.24 -9.39 -1.77
C ILE A 113 6.83 -8.03 -1.22
N LEU A 114 6.09 -8.06 -0.12
CA LEU A 114 5.65 -6.86 0.58
C LEU A 114 5.70 -7.09 2.09
N ALA A 115 6.37 -6.20 2.84
CA ALA A 115 6.25 -6.20 4.28
C ALA A 115 4.85 -5.69 4.67
N VAL A 116 4.14 -6.45 5.50
CA VAL A 116 2.73 -6.18 5.86
C VAL A 116 2.54 -5.94 7.36
N ALA A 117 3.48 -6.35 8.19
CA ALA A 117 3.51 -6.03 9.60
C ALA A 117 4.93 -6.05 10.16
N VAL A 118 5.17 -5.25 11.18
CA VAL A 118 6.39 -5.25 11.95
C VAL A 118 6.06 -5.20 13.44
N ASP A 119 6.49 -6.25 14.14
CA ASP A 119 6.37 -6.38 15.58
C ASP A 119 7.75 -6.20 16.23
N LYS A 120 7.79 -6.17 17.57
CA LYS A 120 9.05 -6.15 18.33
C LYS A 120 9.91 -7.38 18.02
N ASP A 121 9.26 -8.52 17.79
CA ASP A 121 9.91 -9.84 17.70
C ASP A 121 10.07 -10.34 16.26
N ALA A 122 9.33 -9.83 15.29
CA ALA A 122 9.33 -10.34 13.92
C ALA A 122 8.85 -9.32 12.88
N VAL A 123 9.19 -9.59 11.62
CA VAL A 123 8.63 -8.89 10.45
C VAL A 123 7.81 -9.89 9.64
N THR A 124 6.56 -9.53 9.32
CA THR A 124 5.71 -10.35 8.47
C THR A 124 5.81 -9.89 7.02
N ILE A 125 6.16 -10.81 6.12
CA ILE A 125 6.35 -10.55 4.70
C ILE A 125 5.40 -11.41 3.88
N ALA A 126 4.60 -10.75 3.06
CA ALA A 126 3.72 -11.38 2.09
C ALA A 126 4.49 -11.70 0.80
N SER A 127 4.30 -12.90 0.28
CA SER A 127 4.84 -13.36 -1.00
C SER A 127 3.79 -14.14 -1.80
N ALA A 128 3.82 -14.00 -3.11
CA ALA A 128 3.07 -14.86 -4.02
C ALA A 128 3.90 -16.04 -4.55
N GLN A 129 5.18 -16.15 -4.14
CA GLN A 129 6.13 -17.19 -4.52
C GLN A 129 6.59 -17.94 -3.26
N PRO A 130 5.74 -18.79 -2.64
CA PRO A 130 6.01 -19.37 -1.34
C PRO A 130 7.22 -20.33 -1.31
N PHE A 131 7.66 -20.82 -2.45
CA PHE A 131 8.82 -21.75 -2.56
C PHE A 131 10.14 -21.04 -2.89
N VAL A 132 10.15 -19.69 -2.94
CA VAL A 132 11.38 -18.88 -3.10
C VAL A 132 11.82 -18.36 -1.75
N HIS A 133 13.05 -18.69 -1.34
CA HIS A 133 13.61 -18.41 0.00
C HIS A 133 14.85 -17.51 -0.03
N LYS A 134 15.48 -17.37 -1.19
CA LYS A 134 16.78 -16.70 -1.33
C LYS A 134 16.82 -15.29 -0.76
N TRP A 135 15.73 -14.53 -0.88
CA TRP A 135 15.63 -13.17 -0.38
C TRP A 135 15.59 -13.08 1.17
N GLU A 136 15.25 -14.18 1.86
CA GLU A 136 15.09 -14.19 3.31
C GLU A 136 16.40 -13.96 4.05
N SER A 137 17.47 -14.63 3.62
CA SER A 137 18.79 -14.51 4.24
C SER A 137 19.31 -13.08 4.16
N ASP A 138 19.18 -12.47 2.98
CA ASP A 138 19.62 -11.10 2.75
C ASP A 138 18.83 -10.11 3.62
N LEU A 139 17.52 -10.28 3.66
CA LEU A 139 16.64 -9.39 4.40
C LEU A 139 16.74 -9.60 5.92
N ALA A 140 16.80 -10.84 6.39
CA ALA A 140 16.96 -11.16 7.82
C ALA A 140 18.26 -10.58 8.39
N HIS A 141 19.35 -10.61 7.59
CA HIS A 141 20.63 -10.04 7.99
C HIS A 141 20.56 -8.52 8.21
N VAL A 142 19.82 -7.82 7.32
CA VAL A 142 19.60 -6.36 7.42
C VAL A 142 18.67 -6.02 8.58
N LEU A 143 17.57 -6.73 8.70
CA LEU A 143 16.52 -6.43 9.69
C LEU A 143 16.89 -6.85 11.12
N LYS A 144 17.81 -7.80 11.29
CA LYS A 144 18.18 -8.41 12.59
C LYS A 144 16.94 -8.91 13.37
N ARG A 145 15.93 -9.36 12.65
CA ARG A 145 14.66 -9.88 13.18
C ARG A 145 14.22 -11.08 12.38
N PRO A 146 13.56 -12.06 13.02
CA PRO A 146 12.98 -13.19 12.30
C PRO A 146 11.90 -12.75 11.33
N ILE A 147 11.81 -13.45 10.22
CA ILE A 147 10.81 -13.22 9.18
C ILE A 147 9.70 -14.24 9.33
N LYS A 148 8.46 -13.77 9.42
CA LYS A 148 7.25 -14.58 9.29
C LYS A 148 6.74 -14.45 7.86
N ARG A 149 6.60 -15.58 7.17
CA ARG A 149 6.09 -15.61 5.80
C ARG A 149 4.60 -15.83 5.77
N VAL A 150 3.94 -15.14 4.85
CA VAL A 150 2.54 -15.36 4.54
C VAL A 150 2.35 -15.35 3.02
N VAL A 151 1.39 -16.11 2.53
CA VAL A 151 1.01 -16.10 1.11
C VAL A 151 -0.12 -15.09 0.91
N ALA A 152 0.01 -14.24 -0.09
CA ALA A 152 -1.00 -13.25 -0.44
C ALA A 152 -1.21 -13.17 -1.95
N ASN A 153 -2.30 -12.54 -2.35
CA ASN A 153 -2.68 -12.34 -3.74
C ASN A 153 -1.58 -11.59 -4.51
N PRO A 154 -1.06 -12.13 -5.63
CA PRO A 154 0.02 -11.51 -6.40
C PRO A 154 -0.33 -10.11 -6.92
N GLY A 155 -1.56 -9.89 -7.36
CA GLY A 155 -2.03 -8.58 -7.82
C GLY A 155 -2.05 -7.55 -6.69
N ASP A 156 -2.47 -7.94 -5.47
CA ASP A 156 -2.44 -7.07 -4.30
C ASP A 156 -1.01 -6.74 -3.88
N ILE A 157 -0.10 -7.71 -3.85
CA ILE A 157 1.31 -7.47 -3.55
C ILE A 157 1.89 -6.44 -4.52
N GLN A 158 1.67 -6.61 -5.82
CA GLN A 158 2.17 -5.69 -6.83
C GLN A 158 1.59 -4.29 -6.68
N ARG A 159 0.27 -4.19 -6.54
CA ARG A 159 -0.45 -2.92 -6.38
C ARG A 159 0.02 -2.17 -5.13
N PHE A 160 -0.02 -2.80 -3.96
CA PHE A 160 0.34 -2.15 -2.72
C PHE A 160 1.84 -1.88 -2.58
N THR A 161 2.70 -2.66 -3.23
CA THR A 161 4.13 -2.33 -3.31
C THR A 161 4.32 -0.96 -3.98
N VAL A 162 3.70 -0.74 -5.15
CA VAL A 162 3.80 0.55 -5.86
C VAL A 162 3.20 1.67 -5.02
N GLU A 163 2.01 1.45 -4.46
CA GLU A 163 1.25 2.45 -3.72
C GLU A 163 1.96 2.89 -2.44
N PHE A 164 2.40 1.96 -1.60
CA PHE A 164 3.05 2.25 -0.32
C PHE A 164 4.40 2.94 -0.50
N PHE A 165 5.22 2.48 -1.43
CA PHE A 165 6.51 3.12 -1.68
C PHE A 165 6.37 4.49 -2.35
N ARG A 166 5.36 4.71 -3.20
CA ARG A 166 5.05 6.02 -3.76
C ARG A 166 4.63 7.00 -2.65
N LEU A 167 3.75 6.57 -1.75
CA LEU A 167 3.33 7.37 -0.60
C LEU A 167 4.52 7.70 0.30
N ALA A 168 5.31 6.70 0.70
CA ALA A 168 6.49 6.91 1.55
C ALA A 168 7.49 7.88 0.92
N LYS A 169 7.72 7.78 -0.39
CA LYS A 169 8.57 8.71 -1.13
C LYS A 169 8.02 10.14 -1.11
N SER A 170 6.71 10.31 -1.28
CA SER A 170 6.08 11.64 -1.24
C SER A 170 6.16 12.25 0.16
N VAL A 171 5.91 11.46 1.20
CA VAL A 171 6.04 11.93 2.59
C VAL A 171 7.50 12.32 2.91
N SER A 172 8.46 11.49 2.53
CA SER A 172 9.89 11.79 2.74
C SER A 172 10.34 13.02 1.94
N GLY A 173 9.83 13.20 0.72
CA GLY A 173 10.10 14.37 -0.11
C GLY A 173 9.56 15.65 0.52
N ALA A 174 8.33 15.63 1.00
CA ALA A 174 7.72 16.75 1.68
C ALA A 174 8.43 17.13 2.99
N ASN A 175 8.98 16.14 3.72
CA ASN A 175 9.80 16.38 4.92
C ASN A 175 11.23 16.90 4.60
N SER A 176 11.82 16.48 3.50
CA SER A 176 13.21 16.78 3.18
C SER A 176 13.45 18.22 2.66
N ILE A 177 12.37 18.95 2.37
CA ILE A 177 12.46 20.38 2.02
C ILE A 177 13.01 21.17 3.20
N ASP A 178 12.61 20.83 4.44
CA ASP A 178 13.14 21.43 5.67
C ASP A 178 14.59 21.02 5.98
N GLN A 179 15.00 19.78 5.63
CA GLN A 179 16.37 19.31 5.89
C GLN A 179 17.42 19.85 4.90
N LYS A 180 17.03 20.19 3.68
CA LYS A 180 17.95 20.82 2.72
C LYS A 180 18.31 22.26 3.09
N LEU A 181 17.48 22.94 3.86
CA LEU A 181 17.78 24.25 4.41
C LEU A 181 18.73 24.19 5.63
N GLY A 182 18.83 23.02 6.29
CA GLY A 182 19.70 22.82 7.47
C GLY A 182 21.17 22.49 7.18
N ASN A 183 21.56 22.22 5.92
CA ASN A 183 22.91 21.72 5.58
C ASN A 183 23.82 22.75 4.89
N PHE A 184 23.47 24.02 4.90
CA PHE A 184 24.38 25.09 4.47
C PHE A 184 25.17 25.64 5.68
N GLY A 185 26.38 25.11 5.83
CA GLY A 185 27.31 25.45 6.89
C GLY A 185 27.90 26.88 6.81
N ASN A 186 27.07 27.93 6.96
CA ASN A 186 27.54 29.28 7.25
C ASN A 186 26.65 29.92 8.31
N PHE A 187 27.15 29.99 9.54
CA PHE A 187 26.51 30.54 10.73
C PHE A 187 25.99 31.98 10.55
N GLU A 188 26.59 32.78 9.67
CA GLU A 188 26.13 34.15 9.37
C GLU A 188 24.87 34.22 8.50
N GLN A 189 24.61 33.18 7.68
CA GLN A 189 23.35 33.05 6.93
C GLN A 189 22.20 32.53 7.81
N LEU A 190 22.52 31.74 8.83
CA LEU A 190 21.56 31.27 9.82
C LEU A 190 20.93 32.39 10.65
N LEU A 191 21.69 33.44 10.95
CA LEU A 191 21.17 34.61 11.71
C LEU A 191 20.26 35.51 10.86
N LYS A 192 20.37 35.48 9.54
CA LYS A 192 19.48 36.22 8.63
C LYS A 192 18.24 35.40 8.22
N LEU A 193 18.27 34.06 8.38
CA LEU A 193 17.19 33.13 8.04
C LEU A 193 16.36 32.70 9.24
N GLY A 194 16.63 33.22 10.44
CA GLY A 194 15.91 32.92 11.69
C GLY A 194 14.45 33.39 11.75
N ALA A 195 13.80 33.60 10.61
CA ALA A 195 12.41 34.01 10.50
C ALA A 195 11.62 33.33 9.36
N SER A 196 12.05 32.18 8.85
CA SER A 196 11.20 31.44 7.89
C SER A 196 10.87 30.06 8.43
N ASP A 197 9.85 29.98 9.27
CA ASP A 197 8.95 28.83 9.37
C ASP A 197 8.26 28.66 8.02
N GLN A 198 8.98 28.25 6.97
CA GLN A 198 8.35 27.93 5.69
C GLN A 198 7.72 26.56 5.81
N GLU A 199 6.42 26.60 6.10
CA GLU A 199 5.54 25.45 5.89
C GLU A 199 5.74 24.94 4.44
N PRO A 200 5.79 23.61 4.16
CA PRO A 200 5.84 23.08 2.83
C PRO A 200 4.75 23.71 1.97
N ASP A 201 5.09 24.19 0.77
CA ASP A 201 4.14 24.88 -0.10
C ASP A 201 2.97 23.92 -0.44
N ALA A 202 1.75 24.42 -0.35
CA ALA A 202 0.54 23.70 -0.76
C ALA A 202 0.57 23.23 -2.22
N ASN A 203 1.42 23.84 -3.06
CA ASN A 203 1.62 23.46 -4.46
C ASN A 203 2.85 22.56 -4.68
N ASP A 204 3.52 22.15 -3.61
CA ASP A 204 4.60 21.18 -3.72
C ASP A 204 4.08 19.90 -4.36
N SER A 205 4.82 19.36 -5.33
CA SER A 205 4.44 18.14 -6.06
C SER A 205 4.24 16.93 -5.13
N HIS A 206 4.97 16.89 -4.01
CA HIS A 206 4.81 15.83 -3.00
C HIS A 206 3.48 15.97 -2.24
N ILE A 207 3.09 17.20 -1.87
CA ILE A 207 1.81 17.48 -1.20
C ILE A 207 0.65 17.21 -2.15
N VAL A 208 0.76 17.62 -3.42
CA VAL A 208 -0.24 17.30 -4.45
C VAL A 208 -0.43 15.78 -4.56
N ASN A 209 0.66 15.02 -4.68
CA ASN A 209 0.61 13.56 -4.78
C ASN A 209 -0.01 12.89 -3.54
N ILE A 210 0.22 13.43 -2.34
CA ILE A 210 -0.39 12.92 -1.10
C ILE A 210 -1.90 13.18 -1.11
N VAL A 211 -2.34 14.37 -1.50
CA VAL A 211 -3.78 14.71 -1.58
C VAL A 211 -4.49 13.87 -2.63
N ASP A 212 -3.89 13.69 -3.81
CA ASP A 212 -4.44 12.82 -4.86
C ASP A 212 -4.55 11.37 -4.38
N TRP A 213 -3.52 10.88 -3.69
CA TRP A 213 -3.55 9.55 -3.06
C TRP A 213 -4.68 9.43 -2.04
N LEU A 214 -4.85 10.43 -1.16
CA LEU A 214 -5.92 10.43 -0.15
C LEU A 214 -7.31 10.31 -0.80
N PHE A 215 -7.58 11.05 -1.86
CA PHE A 215 -8.85 10.97 -2.56
C PHE A 215 -9.03 9.60 -3.22
N GLN A 216 -8.06 9.15 -4.01
CA GLN A 216 -8.14 7.86 -4.68
C GLN A 216 -8.35 6.72 -3.68
N TYR A 217 -7.62 6.75 -2.58
CA TYR A 217 -7.69 5.72 -1.55
C TYR A 217 -9.03 5.75 -0.81
N ALA A 218 -9.56 6.93 -0.47
CA ALA A 218 -10.88 7.07 0.14
C ALA A 218 -11.99 6.51 -0.76
N PHE A 219 -11.95 6.80 -2.07
CA PHE A 219 -12.92 6.24 -3.02
C PHE A 219 -12.81 4.71 -3.13
N GLN A 220 -11.60 4.17 -3.22
CA GLN A 220 -11.37 2.73 -3.26
C GLN A 220 -11.92 2.01 -2.01
N GLN A 221 -11.74 2.63 -0.84
CA GLN A 221 -12.25 2.13 0.43
C GLN A 221 -13.74 2.44 0.66
N ARG A 222 -14.41 3.15 -0.27
CA ARG A 222 -15.79 3.59 -0.16
C ARG A 222 -16.07 4.38 1.12
N ALA A 223 -15.09 5.21 1.52
CA ALA A 223 -15.20 6.06 2.69
C ALA A 223 -16.29 7.12 2.48
N SER A 224 -17.11 7.34 3.52
CA SER A 224 -18.10 8.43 3.54
C SER A 224 -17.49 9.76 3.94
N ASP A 225 -16.45 9.74 4.78
CA ASP A 225 -15.76 10.93 5.27
C ASP A 225 -14.25 10.71 5.38
N ILE A 226 -13.49 11.78 5.16
CA ILE A 226 -12.07 11.88 5.43
C ILE A 226 -11.87 12.90 6.56
N HIS A 227 -11.22 12.51 7.64
CA HIS A 227 -10.86 13.37 8.75
C HIS A 227 -9.34 13.57 8.78
N ILE A 228 -8.90 14.83 8.76
CA ILE A 228 -7.49 15.21 8.95
C ILE A 228 -7.42 15.96 10.27
N GLU A 229 -6.73 15.40 11.23
CA GLU A 229 -6.70 15.87 12.60
C GLU A 229 -5.26 16.18 13.01
N PRO A 230 -4.86 17.46 13.05
CA PRO A 230 -3.55 17.84 13.55
C PRO A 230 -3.44 17.53 15.05
N ARG A 231 -2.29 16.99 15.45
CA ARG A 231 -1.93 16.74 16.84
C ARG A 231 -0.51 17.23 17.09
N ARG A 232 -0.07 17.22 18.35
CA ARG A 232 1.22 17.77 18.75
C ARG A 232 2.40 17.11 18.04
N GLU A 233 2.41 15.80 17.97
CA GLU A 233 3.55 15.03 17.43
C GLU A 233 3.32 14.57 15.98
N GLN A 234 2.09 14.26 15.61
CA GLN A 234 1.74 13.75 14.30
C GLN A 234 0.29 14.12 13.96
N GLY A 235 0.01 14.43 12.72
CA GLY A 235 -1.36 14.59 12.24
C GLY A 235 -1.94 13.23 11.85
N SER A 236 -3.16 12.93 12.28
CA SER A 236 -3.85 11.68 12.00
C SER A 236 -4.86 11.86 10.87
N VAL A 237 -4.79 11.02 9.85
CA VAL A 237 -5.81 10.89 8.81
C VAL A 237 -6.65 9.64 9.09
N ARG A 238 -7.96 9.84 9.15
CA ARG A 238 -8.93 8.77 9.39
C ARG A 238 -10.02 8.78 8.34
N PHE A 239 -10.43 7.60 7.90
CA PHE A 239 -11.60 7.43 7.02
C PHE A 239 -12.78 6.87 7.81
N ARG A 240 -13.98 7.35 7.51
CA ARG A 240 -15.19 6.71 7.98
C ARG A 240 -15.65 5.70 6.95
N ILE A 241 -15.69 4.43 7.34
CA ILE A 241 -16.11 3.31 6.50
C ILE A 241 -17.16 2.55 7.29
N ASP A 242 -18.35 2.36 6.71
CA ASP A 242 -19.49 1.70 7.36
C ASP A 242 -19.80 2.27 8.76
N GLY A 243 -19.72 3.60 8.90
CA GLY A 243 -19.98 4.33 10.16
C GLY A 243 -18.81 4.36 11.14
N VAL A 244 -17.75 3.58 10.95
CA VAL A 244 -16.59 3.48 11.85
C VAL A 244 -15.40 4.27 11.32
N LEU A 245 -14.69 4.98 12.22
CA LEU A 245 -13.47 5.72 11.89
C LEU A 245 -12.24 4.81 11.99
N HIS A 246 -11.57 4.62 10.85
CA HIS A 246 -10.32 3.88 10.74
C HIS A 246 -9.15 4.84 10.55
N THR A 247 -8.07 4.67 11.31
CA THR A 247 -6.82 5.41 11.08
C THR A 247 -6.16 4.85 9.82
N VAL A 248 -5.88 5.75 8.86
CA VAL A 248 -5.32 5.40 7.55
C VAL A 248 -3.83 5.71 7.50
N TYR A 249 -3.45 6.88 7.98
CA TYR A 249 -2.06 7.33 7.99
C TYR A 249 -1.82 8.37 9.07
N GLN A 250 -0.54 8.48 9.48
CA GLN A 250 -0.07 9.53 10.38
C GLN A 250 1.06 10.30 9.68
N PHE A 251 0.84 11.61 9.49
CA PHE A 251 1.80 12.49 8.85
C PHE A 251 2.54 13.35 9.87
N PRO A 252 3.78 13.75 9.59
CA PRO A 252 4.43 14.80 10.36
C PRO A 252 3.57 16.06 10.42
N PRO A 253 3.65 16.87 11.51
CA PRO A 253 2.78 18.04 11.68
C PRO A 253 2.84 19.01 10.50
N GLN A 254 4.02 19.30 9.97
CA GLN A 254 4.22 20.20 8.84
C GLN A 254 3.56 19.70 7.56
N VAL A 255 3.72 18.40 7.26
CA VAL A 255 3.05 17.77 6.11
C VAL A 255 1.54 17.83 6.28
N THR A 256 1.02 17.61 7.49
CA THR A 256 -0.41 17.72 7.79
C THR A 256 -0.94 19.12 7.52
N MET A 257 -0.21 20.17 7.97
CA MET A 257 -0.58 21.56 7.70
C MET A 257 -0.56 21.89 6.21
N ALA A 258 0.43 21.40 5.47
CA ALA A 258 0.52 21.60 4.02
C ALA A 258 -0.63 20.89 3.28
N ILE A 259 -1.00 19.68 3.69
CA ILE A 259 -2.17 18.97 3.16
C ILE A 259 -3.46 19.78 3.38
N VAL A 260 -3.68 20.30 4.59
CA VAL A 260 -4.85 21.15 4.90
C VAL A 260 -4.82 22.42 4.05
N SER A 261 -3.68 23.08 3.92
CA SER A 261 -3.51 24.28 3.07
C SER A 261 -3.83 23.98 1.61
N ARG A 262 -3.36 22.84 1.08
CA ARG A 262 -3.68 22.40 -0.28
C ARG A 262 -5.18 22.16 -0.46
N LEU A 263 -5.83 21.48 0.48
CA LEU A 263 -7.27 21.23 0.44
C LEU A 263 -8.09 22.51 0.54
N LYS A 264 -7.66 23.48 1.37
CA LYS A 264 -8.27 24.82 1.43
C LYS A 264 -8.15 25.52 0.07
N SER A 265 -7.00 25.47 -0.59
CA SER A 265 -6.80 26.00 -1.93
C SER A 265 -7.76 25.39 -2.93
N LEU A 266 -7.88 24.06 -2.96
CA LEU A 266 -8.81 23.34 -3.82
C LEU A 266 -10.27 23.69 -3.52
N GLY A 267 -10.62 23.86 -2.23
CA GLY A 267 -11.96 24.23 -1.76
C GLY A 267 -12.28 25.73 -1.87
N ARG A 268 -11.36 26.54 -2.43
CA ARG A 268 -11.47 28.01 -2.56
C ARG A 268 -11.69 28.71 -1.20
N MET A 269 -11.07 28.19 -0.15
CA MET A 269 -11.06 28.79 1.19
C MET A 269 -9.88 29.76 1.36
N ASN A 270 -9.93 30.63 2.35
CA ASN A 270 -8.83 31.52 2.69
C ASN A 270 -7.73 30.75 3.44
N ILE A 271 -6.59 30.52 2.78
CA ILE A 271 -5.45 29.78 3.34
C ILE A 271 -4.81 30.53 4.52
N ALA A 272 -4.77 31.86 4.47
CA ALA A 272 -4.16 32.69 5.52
C ALA A 272 -4.97 32.74 6.83
N GLU A 273 -6.29 32.57 6.75
CA GLU A 273 -7.15 32.56 7.95
C GLU A 273 -7.18 31.16 8.57
N LYS A 274 -6.53 30.99 9.73
CA LYS A 274 -6.40 29.71 10.44
C LYS A 274 -7.19 29.67 11.75
N ARG A 275 -7.86 30.79 12.14
CA ARG A 275 -8.52 30.94 13.44
C ARG A 275 -10.05 30.84 13.38
N LYS A 276 -10.61 30.81 12.19
CA LYS A 276 -12.07 30.73 11.99
C LYS A 276 -12.43 29.49 11.21
N PRO A 277 -13.56 28.83 11.54
CA PRO A 277 -14.09 27.76 10.72
C PRO A 277 -14.39 28.26 9.30
N GLN A 278 -14.18 27.41 8.32
CA GLN A 278 -14.45 27.69 6.92
C GLN A 278 -15.08 26.47 6.25
N ASP A 279 -15.92 26.69 5.29
CA ASP A 279 -16.52 25.67 4.44
C ASP A 279 -16.15 25.89 2.97
N GLY A 280 -15.96 24.80 2.25
CA GLY A 280 -15.62 24.82 0.84
C GLY A 280 -16.13 23.61 0.10
N ARG A 281 -15.89 23.58 -1.22
CA ARG A 281 -16.30 22.47 -2.08
C ARG A 281 -15.24 22.18 -3.11
N VAL A 282 -15.03 20.89 -3.39
CA VAL A 282 -14.12 20.42 -4.42
C VAL A 282 -14.87 19.47 -5.34
N LYS A 283 -14.85 19.76 -6.64
CA LYS A 283 -15.30 18.80 -7.65
C LYS A 283 -14.11 17.95 -8.08
N THR A 284 -14.29 16.65 -8.07
CA THR A 284 -13.27 15.69 -8.48
C THR A 284 -13.92 14.52 -9.22
N LYS A 285 -13.08 13.58 -9.69
CA LYS A 285 -13.57 12.37 -10.36
C LYS A 285 -13.21 11.15 -9.52
N THR A 286 -14.14 10.21 -9.47
CA THR A 286 -13.88 8.88 -8.92
C THR A 286 -12.96 8.07 -9.87
N PRO A 287 -12.31 7.00 -9.41
CA PRO A 287 -11.43 6.18 -10.25
C PRO A 287 -12.13 5.57 -11.47
N ASP A 288 -13.44 5.36 -11.41
CA ASP A 288 -14.30 4.87 -12.49
C ASP A 288 -14.82 5.99 -13.42
N GLY A 289 -14.36 7.24 -13.19
CA GLY A 289 -14.66 8.40 -14.06
C GLY A 289 -15.92 9.18 -13.70
N GLY A 290 -16.66 8.78 -12.67
CA GLY A 290 -17.83 9.51 -12.16
C GLY A 290 -17.44 10.86 -11.55
N GLU A 291 -18.27 11.87 -11.71
CA GLU A 291 -18.09 13.18 -11.06
C GLU A 291 -18.66 13.15 -9.65
N VAL A 292 -17.90 13.69 -8.68
CA VAL A 292 -18.32 13.82 -7.29
C VAL A 292 -17.95 15.20 -6.75
N GLU A 293 -18.82 15.76 -5.91
CA GLU A 293 -18.57 16.99 -5.17
C GLU A 293 -18.29 16.64 -3.70
N LEU A 294 -17.10 16.98 -3.22
CA LEU A 294 -16.72 16.88 -1.83
C LEU A 294 -17.02 18.20 -1.12
N ARG A 295 -17.63 18.12 0.07
CA ARG A 295 -17.84 19.26 0.96
C ARG A 295 -16.77 19.24 2.03
N LEU A 296 -16.04 20.34 2.16
CA LEU A 296 -14.93 20.49 3.10
C LEU A 296 -15.33 21.46 4.20
N SER A 297 -15.01 21.12 5.43
CA SER A 297 -15.17 22.01 6.58
C SER A 297 -13.91 22.01 7.41
N THR A 298 -13.41 23.21 7.81
CA THR A 298 -12.26 23.37 8.70
C THR A 298 -12.70 23.84 10.06
N LEU A 299 -12.00 23.37 11.09
CA LEU A 299 -12.18 23.80 12.47
C LEU A 299 -10.81 24.07 13.12
N PRO A 300 -10.55 25.27 13.64
CA PRO A 300 -9.33 25.60 14.37
C PRO A 300 -9.17 24.71 15.62
N THR A 301 -7.95 24.23 15.84
CA THR A 301 -7.57 23.51 17.06
C THR A 301 -6.26 24.05 17.62
N ALA A 302 -5.84 23.59 18.80
CA ALA A 302 -4.59 24.00 19.41
C ALA A 302 -3.33 23.61 18.59
N PHE A 303 -3.44 22.65 17.66
CA PHE A 303 -2.31 22.14 16.89
C PHE A 303 -2.43 22.39 15.39
N GLY A 304 -3.34 23.25 14.96
CA GLY A 304 -3.64 23.58 13.57
C GLY A 304 -5.11 23.40 13.24
N GLU A 305 -5.46 23.46 11.96
CA GLU A 305 -6.85 23.31 11.53
C GLU A 305 -7.17 21.82 11.29
N LYS A 306 -8.19 21.32 11.98
CA LYS A 306 -8.84 20.05 11.64
C LYS A 306 -9.65 20.24 10.37
N MET A 307 -9.65 19.24 9.47
CA MET A 307 -10.49 19.22 8.28
C MET A 307 -11.32 17.96 8.22
N VAL A 308 -12.56 18.11 7.77
CA VAL A 308 -13.47 17.00 7.45
C VAL A 308 -14.02 17.23 6.04
N MET A 309 -14.07 16.21 5.26
CA MET A 309 -14.63 16.23 3.91
C MET A 309 -15.35 14.93 3.61
#